data_bd80733afca83beb6d87900be5f1ce9c
#
_entry.id   bd80733afca83beb6d87900be5f1ce9c
#
_cell.length_a   1.000
_cell.length_b   1.000
_cell.length_c   1.000
_cell.angle_alpha   90.00
_cell.angle_beta   90.00
_cell.angle_gamma   90.00
#
_symmetry.space_group_name_H-M   'P 1'
#
loop_
_entity.id
_entity.type
_entity.pdbx_description
1 polymer ?
#
loop_
_entity_poly.entity_id
_entity_poly.type
_entity_poly.pdbx_seq_one_letter_code
_entity_poly.pdbx_strand_id
1 'polypeptide(L)'
;MTFTRISHFSLFFSSFFFLSSTLSSHLYPASATTPEKDGKTRSLYSEILRDEAVARLNDLGKVSDADGYLERTFMSPASVRAGFLIREWMEDAGLRTWVDSMGNLHGRVEGMNASAQALLIGSHLDTVVDAGMFDGSLGIISAISALKVLKSIGKLGELKRPVEVIAFSDEEGVRFQSTFLGSAAVAGILPVTALKISDKSGVTVQDALKGNSIEITEDSLLGLKYDPASIWGYFELHIEQGPVLEWVGFPLAVVKGIAGQTRMKVTVRGSQGHAGTVPMSMRRDPMAAAAELIVLLESLCKHPRDFLSSGGNCNEQTLESLSTSLVCTVGEISTWPSASNVIPGQVTFTVDLRAIDDVGREAVVYELSNQMYKICDRRSVSCIIERKVGRFPKHFAKHFA
;
A
#
# COMPACT_ATOMS: atom_id res chain seq x y z
N MET A 1 22.67 -30.98 -11.58
CA MET A 1 22.14 -29.96 -10.63
C MET A 1 20.69 -29.75 -10.96
N THR A 2 19.85 -30.35 -10.16
CA THR A 2 18.40 -30.47 -10.37
C THR A 2 17.73 -29.23 -9.79
N PHE A 3 17.17 -28.39 -10.65
CA PHE A 3 16.31 -27.28 -10.21
C PHE A 3 14.93 -27.83 -9.85
N THR A 4 14.61 -27.85 -8.58
CA THR A 4 13.29 -28.20 -8.08
C THR A 4 12.38 -26.98 -8.35
N ARG A 5 11.38 -27.17 -9.21
CA ARG A 5 10.29 -26.21 -9.42
C ARG A 5 9.48 -26.12 -8.13
N ILE A 6 9.54 -25.00 -7.45
CA ILE A 6 8.60 -24.66 -6.40
C ILE A 6 7.42 -23.96 -7.10
N SER A 7 6.35 -24.73 -7.30
CA SER A 7 5.05 -24.23 -7.72
C SER A 7 4.28 -23.79 -6.47
N HIS A 8 4.42 -22.52 -6.06
CA HIS A 8 3.46 -21.87 -5.20
C HIS A 8 3.27 -20.43 -5.65
N PHE A 9 2.09 -20.20 -6.17
CA PHE A 9 1.57 -18.95 -6.64
C PHE A 9 1.21 -18.08 -5.42
N SER A 10 2.11 -17.21 -4.99
CA SER A 10 1.78 -16.03 -4.21
C SER A 10 1.67 -14.87 -5.18
N LEU A 11 0.43 -14.54 -5.54
CA LEU A 11 0.12 -13.42 -6.38
C LEU A 11 -0.05 -12.15 -5.54
N PHE A 12 0.59 -11.10 -6.05
CA PHE A 12 0.37 -9.71 -5.76
C PHE A 12 0.82 -9.19 -4.41
N PHE A 13 2.04 -8.68 -4.37
CA PHE A 13 2.37 -7.31 -3.96
C PHE A 13 3.89 -7.09 -4.04
N SER A 14 4.25 -6.03 -4.76
CA SER A 14 5.55 -5.34 -4.81
C SER A 14 6.78 -6.19 -4.47
N SER A 15 7.37 -6.84 -5.46
CA SER A 15 8.72 -7.37 -5.34
C SER A 15 9.69 -6.40 -5.98
N PHE A 16 10.41 -5.63 -5.16
CA PHE A 16 11.50 -4.76 -5.58
C PHE A 16 12.85 -5.41 -5.26
N PHE A 17 13.78 -5.56 -6.20
CA PHE A 17 15.11 -6.11 -6.00
C PHE A 17 16.17 -5.01 -5.78
N PHE A 18 17.03 -5.15 -4.79
CA PHE A 18 18.26 -4.39 -4.73
C PHE A 18 19.28 -5.00 -5.70
N LEU A 19 19.61 -4.30 -6.77
CA LEU A 19 20.85 -4.55 -7.50
C LEU A 19 21.94 -3.67 -6.88
N SER A 20 22.75 -4.25 -6.01
CA SER A 20 24.04 -3.68 -5.66
C SER A 20 24.96 -3.90 -6.85
N SER A 21 25.04 -2.96 -7.76
CA SER A 21 26.11 -2.92 -8.76
C SER A 21 27.24 -2.10 -8.18
N THR A 22 28.29 -2.78 -7.73
CA THR A 22 29.62 -2.18 -7.69
C THR A 22 30.00 -1.83 -9.14
N LEU A 23 29.83 -0.54 -9.50
CA LEU A 23 30.36 -0.03 -10.76
C LEU A 23 31.87 -0.04 -10.69
N SER A 24 32.47 -1.11 -11.23
CA SER A 24 33.84 -1.06 -11.69
C SER A 24 33.85 -0.25 -12.99
N SER A 25 34.56 0.88 -12.96
CA SER A 25 34.77 1.77 -14.12
C SER A 25 35.61 1.04 -15.18
N HIS A 26 34.98 0.37 -16.13
CA HIS A 26 35.58 0.00 -17.39
C HIS A 26 35.05 0.92 -18.50
N LEU A 27 35.88 1.85 -18.91
CA LEU A 27 35.76 2.64 -20.14
C LEU A 27 35.64 1.69 -21.34
N TYR A 28 34.48 1.60 -21.96
CA TYR A 28 34.34 1.04 -23.30
C TYR A 28 34.73 2.14 -24.34
N PRO A 29 35.50 1.79 -25.38
CA PRO A 29 35.82 2.72 -26.43
C PRO A 29 34.56 3.07 -27.24
N ALA A 30 34.35 4.34 -27.49
CA ALA A 30 33.27 4.87 -28.31
C ALA A 30 33.37 4.31 -29.74
N SER A 31 32.46 3.42 -30.10
CA SER A 31 32.19 3.04 -31.48
C SER A 31 31.45 4.19 -32.17
N ALA A 32 31.99 4.70 -33.23
CA ALA A 32 31.42 5.77 -34.05
C ALA A 32 30.14 5.28 -34.73
N THR A 33 28.98 5.69 -34.21
CA THR A 33 27.66 5.50 -34.82
C THR A 33 27.12 6.86 -35.29
N THR A 34 26.47 6.84 -36.43
CA THR A 34 25.93 7.99 -37.15
C THR A 34 25.04 8.88 -36.30
N PRO A 35 25.26 10.20 -36.19
CA PRO A 35 24.67 11.09 -35.18
C PRO A 35 23.14 11.33 -35.32
N GLU A 36 22.56 11.12 -36.49
CA GLU A 36 21.19 11.59 -36.80
C GLU A 36 20.04 10.68 -36.31
N LYS A 37 20.27 9.37 -36.24
CA LYS A 37 19.27 8.43 -35.70
C LYS A 37 19.19 8.44 -34.18
N ASP A 38 20.29 8.65 -33.52
CA ASP A 38 20.39 8.65 -32.05
C ASP A 38 19.74 9.89 -31.43
N GLY A 39 19.87 11.05 -32.05
CA GLY A 39 19.27 12.31 -31.58
C GLY A 39 17.73 12.28 -31.60
N LYS A 40 17.14 11.71 -32.68
CA LYS A 40 15.70 11.65 -32.82
C LYS A 40 15.05 10.62 -31.87
N THR A 41 15.67 9.49 -31.66
CA THR A 41 15.21 8.45 -30.70
C THR A 41 15.31 8.96 -29.27
N ARG A 42 16.39 9.65 -28.92
CA ARG A 42 16.58 10.23 -27.58
C ARG A 42 15.58 11.37 -27.31
N SER A 43 15.20 12.16 -28.30
CA SER A 43 14.15 13.18 -28.22
C SER A 43 12.78 12.54 -27.96
N LEU A 44 12.44 11.46 -28.68
CA LEU A 44 11.17 10.73 -28.53
C LEU A 44 11.04 10.12 -27.13
N TYR A 45 12.11 9.53 -26.58
CA TYR A 45 12.08 8.99 -25.22
C TYR A 45 11.89 10.10 -24.18
N SER A 46 12.57 11.23 -24.32
CA SER A 46 12.37 12.38 -23.43
C SER A 46 10.96 12.93 -23.50
N GLU A 47 10.38 13.01 -24.68
CA GLU A 47 9.02 13.49 -24.89
C GLU A 47 7.97 12.57 -24.23
N ILE A 48 7.99 11.26 -24.52
CA ILE A 48 6.97 10.33 -24.03
C ILE A 48 7.20 9.94 -22.56
N LEU A 49 8.45 9.58 -22.19
CA LEU A 49 8.74 9.02 -20.85
C LEU A 49 8.86 10.09 -19.77
N ARG A 50 9.07 11.35 -20.12
CA ARG A 50 9.15 12.45 -19.18
C ARG A 50 8.03 13.45 -19.37
N ASP A 51 7.99 14.13 -20.49
CA ASP A 51 7.14 15.32 -20.65
C ASP A 51 5.65 14.95 -20.72
N GLU A 52 5.31 13.96 -21.55
CA GLU A 52 3.94 13.47 -21.65
C GLU A 52 3.51 12.70 -20.38
N ALA A 53 4.39 11.86 -19.81
CA ALA A 53 4.08 11.14 -18.57
C ALA A 53 3.79 12.09 -17.41
N VAL A 54 4.60 13.15 -17.24
CA VAL A 54 4.40 14.19 -16.23
C VAL A 54 3.10 14.97 -16.49
N ALA A 55 2.81 15.31 -17.74
CA ALA A 55 1.57 15.99 -18.10
C ALA A 55 0.34 15.13 -17.75
N ARG A 56 0.34 13.85 -18.08
CA ARG A 56 -0.73 12.88 -17.75
C ARG A 56 -0.91 12.71 -16.25
N LEU A 57 0.18 12.65 -15.48
CA LEU A 57 0.13 12.61 -14.00
C LEU A 57 -0.51 13.88 -13.42
N ASN A 58 -0.11 15.05 -13.94
CA ASN A 58 -0.71 16.33 -13.53
C ASN A 58 -2.20 16.40 -13.88
N ASP A 59 -2.62 15.93 -15.06
CA ASP A 59 -4.02 15.94 -15.45
C ASP A 59 -4.85 14.97 -14.61
N LEU A 60 -4.31 13.78 -14.33
CA LEU A 60 -4.96 12.80 -13.46
C LEU A 60 -5.05 13.30 -12.00
N GLY A 61 -4.03 14.04 -11.54
CA GLY A 61 -4.02 14.68 -10.22
C GLY A 61 -5.08 15.77 -10.02
N LYS A 62 -5.64 16.33 -11.11
CA LYS A 62 -6.75 17.29 -11.07
C LYS A 62 -8.13 16.62 -11.03
N VAL A 63 -8.19 15.32 -11.29
CA VAL A 63 -9.46 14.57 -11.29
C VAL A 63 -9.80 14.17 -9.87
N SER A 64 -10.59 14.99 -9.21
CA SER A 64 -10.98 14.85 -7.81
C SER A 64 -12.49 15.03 -7.63
N ASP A 65 -13.05 14.48 -6.55
CA ASP A 65 -14.41 14.75 -6.07
C ASP A 65 -14.44 15.90 -5.05
N ALA A 66 -13.27 16.34 -4.56
CA ALA A 66 -13.13 17.46 -3.64
C ALA A 66 -12.51 18.69 -4.30
N ASP A 67 -12.85 19.87 -3.78
CA ASP A 67 -12.23 21.13 -4.17
C ASP A 67 -10.96 21.37 -3.34
N GLY A 68 -9.82 21.63 -4.00
CA GLY A 68 -8.59 22.03 -3.35
C GLY A 68 -7.67 20.90 -2.88
N TYR A 69 -8.09 19.65 -2.93
CA TYR A 69 -7.26 18.47 -2.66
C TYR A 69 -7.70 17.27 -3.50
N LEU A 70 -6.83 16.25 -3.61
CA LEU A 70 -7.12 15.06 -4.38
C LEU A 70 -7.89 14.04 -3.51
N GLU A 71 -9.10 13.69 -3.99
CA GLU A 71 -9.92 12.61 -3.44
C GLU A 71 -10.59 11.85 -4.58
N ARG A 72 -10.31 10.54 -4.70
CA ARG A 72 -10.81 9.67 -5.75
C ARG A 72 -11.01 8.26 -5.21
N THR A 73 -12.11 8.07 -4.49
CA THR A 73 -12.41 6.78 -3.85
C THR A 73 -13.10 5.81 -4.80
N PHE A 74 -13.19 4.54 -4.42
CA PHE A 74 -13.80 3.48 -5.21
C PHE A 74 -15.16 3.86 -5.81
N MET A 75 -15.30 3.74 -7.13
CA MET A 75 -16.53 4.01 -7.88
C MET A 75 -17.14 5.39 -7.61
N SER A 76 -16.35 6.36 -7.21
CA SER A 76 -16.75 7.76 -7.12
C SER A 76 -16.79 8.42 -8.51
N PRO A 77 -17.47 9.56 -8.69
CA PRO A 77 -17.48 10.28 -9.96
C PRO A 77 -16.07 10.61 -10.48
N ALA A 78 -15.14 11.00 -9.61
CA ALA A 78 -13.74 11.24 -9.99
C ALA A 78 -13.04 9.94 -10.44
N SER A 79 -13.28 8.82 -9.75
CA SER A 79 -12.71 7.52 -10.13
C SER A 79 -13.16 7.11 -11.54
N VAL A 80 -14.43 7.31 -11.87
CA VAL A 80 -14.97 7.01 -13.20
C VAL A 80 -14.35 7.92 -14.27
N ARG A 81 -14.26 9.24 -14.00
CA ARG A 81 -13.62 10.18 -14.94
C ARG A 81 -12.13 9.85 -15.16
N ALA A 82 -11.41 9.51 -14.10
CA ALA A 82 -10.02 9.08 -14.20
C ALA A 82 -9.87 7.80 -15.03
N GLY A 83 -10.78 6.84 -14.85
CA GLY A 83 -10.82 5.62 -15.65
C GLY A 83 -10.98 5.90 -17.16
N PHE A 84 -11.79 6.89 -17.56
CA PHE A 84 -11.91 7.30 -18.95
C PHE A 84 -10.60 7.84 -19.52
N LEU A 85 -9.90 8.73 -18.80
CA LEU A 85 -8.60 9.26 -19.23
C LEU A 85 -7.56 8.15 -19.40
N ILE A 86 -7.47 7.24 -18.43
CA ILE A 86 -6.53 6.11 -18.50
C ILE A 86 -6.85 5.20 -19.67
N ARG A 87 -8.13 4.95 -19.93
CA ARG A 87 -8.56 4.17 -21.10
C ARG A 87 -8.08 4.81 -22.40
N GLU A 88 -8.33 6.11 -22.61
CA GLU A 88 -7.89 6.84 -23.79
C GLU A 88 -6.35 6.74 -23.97
N TRP A 89 -5.60 6.87 -22.89
CA TRP A 89 -4.14 6.76 -22.93
C TRP A 89 -3.64 5.34 -23.20
N MET A 90 -4.32 4.33 -22.70
CA MET A 90 -4.05 2.92 -23.04
C MET A 90 -4.32 2.63 -24.53
N GLU A 91 -5.42 3.13 -25.07
CA GLU A 91 -5.79 2.99 -26.49
C GLU A 91 -4.81 3.75 -27.39
N ASP A 92 -4.40 4.96 -26.98
CA ASP A 92 -3.34 5.72 -27.65
C ASP A 92 -1.99 4.97 -27.63
N ALA A 93 -1.69 4.21 -26.59
CA ALA A 93 -0.53 3.33 -26.52
C ALA A 93 -0.70 2.02 -27.35
N GLY A 94 -1.86 1.79 -27.95
CA GLY A 94 -2.14 0.62 -28.82
C GLY A 94 -2.65 -0.60 -28.06
N LEU A 95 -3.23 -0.42 -26.90
CA LEU A 95 -3.80 -1.49 -26.09
C LEU A 95 -5.29 -1.66 -26.37
N ARG A 96 -5.79 -2.88 -26.33
CA ARG A 96 -7.22 -3.20 -26.30
C ARG A 96 -7.70 -3.10 -24.85
N THR A 97 -8.72 -2.29 -24.59
CA THR A 97 -9.18 -1.97 -23.23
C THR A 97 -10.53 -2.60 -22.89
N TRP A 98 -10.74 -2.91 -21.62
CA TRP A 98 -12.03 -3.27 -21.02
C TRP A 98 -12.05 -2.96 -19.53
N VAL A 99 -13.23 -2.90 -18.94
CA VAL A 99 -13.45 -2.84 -17.50
C VAL A 99 -14.03 -4.16 -17.04
N ASP A 100 -13.50 -4.71 -15.96
CA ASP A 100 -14.02 -5.95 -15.37
C ASP A 100 -15.19 -5.71 -14.40
N SER A 101 -15.77 -6.78 -13.87
CA SER A 101 -16.94 -6.69 -12.97
C SER A 101 -16.61 -6.12 -11.58
N MET A 102 -15.33 -5.92 -11.24
CA MET A 102 -14.91 -5.23 -10.02
C MET A 102 -14.49 -3.78 -10.30
N GLY A 103 -14.60 -3.33 -11.55
CA GLY A 103 -14.24 -1.97 -11.96
C GLY A 103 -12.75 -1.76 -12.21
N ASN A 104 -11.94 -2.81 -12.26
CA ASN A 104 -10.57 -2.69 -12.71
C ASN A 104 -10.55 -2.35 -14.21
N LEU A 105 -9.70 -1.42 -14.60
CA LEU A 105 -9.50 -1.09 -16.00
C LEU A 105 -8.27 -1.84 -16.53
N HIS A 106 -8.47 -2.60 -17.60
CA HIS A 106 -7.45 -3.39 -18.25
C HIS A 106 -7.10 -2.83 -19.62
N GLY A 107 -5.83 -2.92 -19.99
CA GLY A 107 -5.34 -2.63 -21.34
C GLY A 107 -4.33 -3.70 -21.76
N ARG A 108 -4.60 -4.43 -22.86
CA ARG A 108 -3.77 -5.56 -23.28
C ARG A 108 -3.29 -5.44 -24.72
N VAL A 109 -2.05 -5.83 -24.92
CA VAL A 109 -1.46 -6.07 -26.24
C VAL A 109 -0.98 -7.51 -26.32
N GLU A 110 -1.28 -8.17 -27.44
CA GLU A 110 -0.81 -9.52 -27.67
C GLU A 110 0.65 -9.51 -28.13
N GLY A 111 1.39 -10.56 -27.75
CA GLY A 111 2.75 -10.76 -28.23
C GLY A 111 2.78 -11.64 -29.47
N MET A 112 3.97 -11.88 -30.03
CA MET A 112 4.19 -12.83 -31.14
C MET A 112 3.69 -14.24 -30.82
N ASN A 113 3.71 -14.63 -29.55
CA ASN A 113 3.12 -15.88 -29.05
C ASN A 113 1.94 -15.53 -28.12
N ALA A 114 0.74 -15.49 -28.66
CA ALA A 114 -0.48 -15.19 -27.90
C ALA A 114 -0.81 -16.26 -26.83
N SER A 115 -0.27 -17.47 -26.96
CA SER A 115 -0.44 -18.55 -25.97
C SER A 115 0.61 -18.51 -24.84
N ALA A 116 1.58 -17.61 -24.90
CA ALA A 116 2.56 -17.46 -23.83
C ALA A 116 1.91 -16.81 -22.61
N GLN A 117 2.43 -17.14 -21.43
CA GLN A 117 2.06 -16.51 -20.18
C GLN A 117 2.23 -14.98 -20.26
N ALA A 118 1.22 -14.22 -19.85
CA ALA A 118 1.22 -12.77 -19.92
C ALA A 118 2.10 -12.15 -18.82
N LEU A 119 2.74 -11.04 -19.15
CA LEU A 119 3.30 -10.12 -18.16
C LEU A 119 2.21 -9.13 -17.75
N LEU A 120 1.88 -9.09 -16.48
CA LEU A 120 0.99 -8.08 -15.92
C LEU A 120 1.82 -6.92 -15.37
N ILE A 121 1.38 -5.71 -15.65
CA ILE A 121 1.97 -4.48 -15.09
C ILE A 121 0.80 -3.65 -14.58
N GLY A 122 0.91 -3.08 -13.37
CA GLY A 122 -0.21 -2.29 -12.87
C GLY A 122 0.11 -1.52 -11.60
N SER A 123 -0.89 -0.82 -11.14
CA SER A 123 -1.00 -0.15 -9.86
C SER A 123 -2.46 0.26 -9.65
N HIS A 124 -2.75 1.07 -8.63
CA HIS A 124 -4.12 1.45 -8.30
C HIS A 124 -4.52 2.84 -8.84
N LEU A 125 -5.83 3.03 -9.00
CA LEU A 125 -6.41 4.26 -9.49
C LEU A 125 -7.02 5.11 -8.37
N ASP A 126 -7.54 4.47 -7.34
CA ASP A 126 -8.12 5.15 -6.18
C ASP A 126 -7.05 5.85 -5.32
N THR A 127 -7.49 6.76 -4.46
CA THR A 127 -6.62 7.55 -3.58
C THR A 127 -7.17 7.61 -2.17
N VAL A 128 -6.31 7.87 -1.20
CA VAL A 128 -6.74 8.38 0.09
C VAL A 128 -7.30 9.80 -0.04
N VAL A 129 -7.89 10.32 1.04
CA VAL A 129 -8.30 11.74 1.14
C VAL A 129 -7.05 12.61 1.26
N ASP A 130 -6.99 13.70 0.50
CA ASP A 130 -5.84 14.62 0.42
C ASP A 130 -4.53 13.92 -0.01
N ALA A 131 -4.65 13.10 -1.05
CA ALA A 131 -3.57 12.28 -1.57
C ALA A 131 -2.54 13.07 -2.39
N GLY A 132 -1.33 12.53 -2.46
CA GLY A 132 -0.35 12.91 -3.49
C GLY A 132 -0.76 12.37 -4.87
N MET A 133 -0.50 13.13 -5.94
CA MET A 133 -0.93 12.77 -7.30
C MET A 133 -0.16 11.60 -7.93
N PHE A 134 0.94 11.16 -7.32
CA PHE A 134 1.79 10.09 -7.87
C PHE A 134 1.44 8.71 -7.33
N ASP A 135 0.77 8.66 -6.18
CA ASP A 135 0.41 7.40 -5.52
C ASP A 135 -0.52 6.57 -6.43
N GLY A 136 -0.16 5.33 -6.69
CA GLY A 136 -0.79 4.44 -7.65
C GLY A 136 -0.68 4.91 -9.11
N SER A 137 -1.00 6.15 -9.38
CA SER A 137 -1.03 6.76 -10.72
C SER A 137 0.31 6.64 -11.46
N LEU A 138 1.44 6.79 -10.77
CA LEU A 138 2.78 6.68 -11.36
C LEU A 138 3.01 5.33 -12.03
N GLY A 139 2.62 4.23 -11.37
CA GLY A 139 2.77 2.88 -11.89
C GLY A 139 1.99 2.66 -13.18
N ILE A 140 0.73 3.12 -13.21
CA ILE A 140 -0.14 3.02 -14.39
C ILE A 140 0.42 3.83 -15.55
N ILE A 141 0.76 5.11 -15.34
CA ILE A 141 1.26 6.00 -16.39
C ILE A 141 2.62 5.54 -16.92
N SER A 142 3.51 5.05 -16.05
CA SER A 142 4.80 4.50 -16.45
C SER A 142 4.66 3.30 -17.38
N ALA A 143 3.74 2.38 -17.09
CA ALA A 143 3.44 1.22 -17.92
C ALA A 143 2.90 1.64 -19.30
N ILE A 144 1.94 2.56 -19.33
CA ILE A 144 1.35 3.08 -20.58
C ILE A 144 2.42 3.80 -21.41
N SER A 145 3.25 4.64 -20.81
CA SER A 145 4.31 5.38 -21.49
C SER A 145 5.35 4.45 -22.09
N ALA A 146 5.75 3.39 -21.39
CA ALA A 146 6.69 2.40 -21.91
C ALA A 146 6.13 1.67 -23.15
N LEU A 147 4.84 1.28 -23.13
CA LEU A 147 4.20 0.63 -24.28
C LEU A 147 3.98 1.61 -25.42
N LYS A 148 3.66 2.87 -25.16
CA LYS A 148 3.58 3.91 -26.18
C LYS A 148 4.91 4.15 -26.88
N VAL A 149 6.02 4.12 -26.18
CA VAL A 149 7.36 4.16 -26.79
C VAL A 149 7.55 2.98 -27.74
N LEU A 150 7.23 1.77 -27.30
CA LEU A 150 7.37 0.58 -28.16
C LEU A 150 6.48 0.69 -29.40
N LYS A 151 5.26 1.20 -29.29
CA LYS A 151 4.37 1.50 -30.43
C LYS A 151 5.03 2.50 -31.37
N SER A 152 5.52 3.62 -30.85
CA SER A 152 6.06 4.74 -31.65
C SER A 152 7.32 4.37 -32.43
N ILE A 153 8.11 3.40 -31.96
CA ILE A 153 9.27 2.86 -32.67
C ILE A 153 8.99 1.59 -33.45
N GLY A 154 7.71 1.22 -33.59
CA GLY A 154 7.27 0.03 -34.34
C GLY A 154 7.59 -1.31 -33.70
N LYS A 155 7.92 -1.35 -32.41
CA LYS A 155 8.33 -2.58 -31.69
C LYS A 155 7.24 -3.20 -30.80
N LEU A 156 6.08 -2.61 -30.74
CA LEU A 156 4.98 -3.16 -29.93
C LEU A 156 4.59 -4.58 -30.37
N GLY A 157 4.59 -4.84 -31.69
CA GLY A 157 4.33 -6.17 -32.26
C GLY A 157 5.45 -7.19 -32.10
N GLU A 158 6.65 -6.78 -31.65
CA GLU A 158 7.80 -7.68 -31.41
C GLU A 158 7.85 -8.26 -29.97
N LEU A 159 6.85 -7.95 -29.14
CA LEU A 159 6.75 -8.48 -27.78
C LEU A 159 6.67 -10.01 -27.84
N LYS A 160 7.49 -10.72 -27.08
CA LYS A 160 7.54 -12.19 -27.10
C LYS A 160 6.31 -12.83 -26.46
N ARG A 161 5.63 -12.12 -25.57
CA ARG A 161 4.44 -12.56 -24.83
C ARG A 161 3.42 -11.43 -24.69
N PRO A 162 2.17 -11.73 -24.38
CA PRO A 162 1.18 -10.70 -24.07
C PRO A 162 1.64 -9.83 -22.90
N VAL A 163 1.34 -8.52 -22.98
CA VAL A 163 1.51 -7.58 -21.88
C VAL A 163 0.16 -6.96 -21.56
N GLU A 164 -0.20 -6.95 -20.29
CA GLU A 164 -1.46 -6.39 -19.82
C GLU A 164 -1.19 -5.37 -18.72
N VAL A 165 -1.73 -4.18 -18.88
CA VAL A 165 -1.72 -3.11 -17.88
C VAL A 165 -3.04 -3.13 -17.14
N ILE A 166 -3.00 -3.11 -15.80
CA ILE A 166 -4.19 -3.11 -14.94
C ILE A 166 -4.14 -1.88 -14.04
N ALA A 167 -5.19 -1.05 -14.11
CA ALA A 167 -5.46 -0.02 -13.11
C ALA A 167 -6.50 -0.58 -12.12
N PHE A 168 -6.04 -0.94 -10.93
CA PHE A 168 -6.89 -1.53 -9.89
C PHE A 168 -7.82 -0.48 -9.28
N SER A 169 -9.04 -0.90 -8.93
CA SER A 169 -10.14 -0.01 -8.58
C SER A 169 -10.19 0.43 -7.13
N ASP A 170 -9.66 -0.33 -6.18
CA ASP A 170 -9.72 -0.06 -4.73
C ASP A 170 -8.53 -0.74 -4.02
N GLU A 171 -7.44 -0.04 -3.89
CA GLU A 171 -6.28 -0.50 -3.14
C GLU A 171 -6.31 0.06 -1.71
N GLU A 172 -6.61 1.35 -1.58
CA GLU A 172 -6.56 2.12 -0.35
C GLU A 172 -7.71 1.80 0.62
N GLY A 173 -8.83 1.28 0.10
CA GLY A 173 -9.96 0.84 0.91
C GLY A 173 -10.66 1.94 1.70
N VAL A 174 -10.55 3.19 1.28
CA VAL A 174 -11.05 4.36 2.01
C VAL A 174 -12.56 4.33 2.17
N ARG A 175 -13.27 4.01 1.08
CA ARG A 175 -14.74 4.05 1.07
C ARG A 175 -15.38 2.96 1.93
N PHE A 176 -14.91 1.71 1.80
CA PHE A 176 -15.54 0.55 2.43
C PHE A 176 -14.78 0.03 3.66
N GLN A 177 -13.68 0.66 4.04
CA GLN A 177 -12.79 0.17 5.10
C GLN A 177 -12.33 -1.27 4.86
N SER A 178 -12.17 -1.63 3.59
CA SER A 178 -11.75 -2.94 3.09
C SER A 178 -10.82 -2.70 1.90
N THR A 179 -9.55 -2.98 2.06
CA THR A 179 -8.52 -2.77 1.05
C THR A 179 -8.50 -3.87 -0.02
N PHE A 180 -7.93 -3.55 -1.19
CA PHE A 180 -7.58 -4.50 -2.24
C PHE A 180 -8.77 -5.18 -2.94
N LEU A 181 -9.95 -4.55 -3.00
CA LEU A 181 -11.12 -5.18 -3.63
C LEU A 181 -10.82 -5.61 -5.08
N GLY A 182 -10.22 -4.71 -5.88
CA GLY A 182 -9.90 -4.96 -7.28
C GLY A 182 -8.87 -6.07 -7.47
N SER A 183 -7.72 -5.95 -6.85
CA SER A 183 -6.62 -6.90 -6.99
C SER A 183 -6.93 -8.25 -6.33
N ALA A 184 -7.64 -8.27 -5.19
CA ALA A 184 -8.07 -9.49 -4.53
C ALA A 184 -9.07 -10.29 -5.38
N ALA A 185 -9.93 -9.63 -6.17
CA ALA A 185 -10.83 -10.29 -7.11
C ALA A 185 -10.04 -10.97 -8.24
N VAL A 186 -9.10 -10.26 -8.87
CA VAL A 186 -8.22 -10.81 -9.91
C VAL A 186 -7.35 -11.96 -9.40
N ALA A 187 -6.88 -11.87 -8.14
CA ALA A 187 -6.16 -12.96 -7.48
C ALA A 187 -7.06 -14.14 -7.07
N GLY A 188 -8.38 -13.98 -7.11
CA GLY A 188 -9.35 -15.01 -6.72
C GLY A 188 -9.40 -15.30 -5.23
N ILE A 189 -9.05 -14.31 -4.39
CA ILE A 189 -9.02 -14.41 -2.94
C ILE A 189 -10.07 -13.50 -2.26
N LEU A 190 -10.79 -12.67 -3.03
CA LEU A 190 -11.86 -11.84 -2.50
C LEU A 190 -13.08 -12.70 -2.14
N PRO A 191 -13.52 -12.74 -0.87
CA PRO A 191 -14.70 -13.49 -0.51
C PRO A 191 -15.97 -12.83 -1.06
N VAL A 192 -16.94 -13.62 -1.51
CA VAL A 192 -18.22 -13.13 -2.05
C VAL A 192 -18.93 -12.17 -1.08
N THR A 193 -18.78 -12.40 0.23
CA THR A 193 -19.33 -11.52 1.27
C THR A 193 -18.82 -10.08 1.20
N ALA A 194 -17.68 -9.83 0.53
CA ALA A 194 -17.16 -8.48 0.35
C ALA A 194 -18.11 -7.59 -0.45
N LEU A 195 -18.90 -8.15 -1.38
CA LEU A 195 -19.92 -7.42 -2.13
C LEU A 195 -20.99 -6.75 -1.25
N LYS A 196 -21.20 -7.27 -0.04
CA LYS A 196 -22.19 -6.80 0.94
C LYS A 196 -21.63 -5.83 1.97
N ILE A 197 -20.33 -5.50 1.91
CA ILE A 197 -19.73 -4.48 2.78
C ILE A 197 -20.31 -3.12 2.39
N SER A 198 -20.79 -2.36 3.40
CA SER A 198 -21.39 -1.04 3.19
C SER A 198 -20.42 0.07 3.59
N ASP A 199 -20.49 1.17 2.87
CA ASP A 199 -19.85 2.43 3.26
C ASP A 199 -20.64 3.14 4.39
N LYS A 200 -20.17 4.31 4.80
CA LYS A 200 -20.80 5.11 5.87
C LYS A 200 -22.23 5.56 5.54
N SER A 201 -22.61 5.60 4.26
CA SER A 201 -23.96 5.98 3.80
C SER A 201 -24.89 4.77 3.64
N GLY A 202 -24.40 3.54 3.85
CA GLY A 202 -25.15 2.31 3.71
C GLY A 202 -25.14 1.72 2.31
N VAL A 203 -24.41 2.33 1.36
CA VAL A 203 -24.24 1.82 -0.02
C VAL A 203 -23.28 0.64 0.03
N THR A 204 -23.66 -0.51 -0.55
CA THR A 204 -22.78 -1.68 -0.62
C THR A 204 -21.79 -1.58 -1.78
N VAL A 205 -20.73 -2.41 -1.75
CA VAL A 205 -19.80 -2.55 -2.88
C VAL A 205 -20.57 -2.88 -4.16
N GLN A 206 -21.51 -3.82 -4.09
CA GLN A 206 -22.36 -4.21 -5.22
C GLN A 206 -23.20 -3.04 -5.73
N ASP A 207 -23.81 -2.24 -4.83
CA ASP A 207 -24.62 -1.08 -5.21
C ASP A 207 -23.76 0.02 -5.85
N ALA A 208 -22.53 0.23 -5.37
CA ALA A 208 -21.61 1.19 -5.95
C ALA A 208 -21.19 0.82 -7.38
N LEU A 209 -20.93 -0.46 -7.65
CA LEU A 209 -20.65 -0.98 -8.98
C LEU A 209 -21.87 -0.84 -9.91
N LYS A 210 -23.04 -1.27 -9.43
CA LYS A 210 -24.30 -1.18 -10.18
C LYS A 210 -24.67 0.28 -10.51
N GLY A 211 -24.45 1.20 -9.58
CA GLY A 211 -24.66 2.64 -9.81
C GLY A 211 -23.79 3.22 -10.93
N ASN A 212 -22.69 2.56 -11.27
CA ASN A 212 -21.79 2.89 -12.37
C ASN A 212 -21.96 1.94 -13.60
N SER A 213 -23.12 1.28 -13.70
CA SER A 213 -23.46 0.35 -14.80
C SER A 213 -22.55 -0.87 -14.91
N ILE A 214 -21.92 -1.27 -13.80
CA ILE A 214 -21.12 -2.49 -13.69
C ILE A 214 -21.95 -3.52 -12.93
N GLU A 215 -22.44 -4.54 -13.64
CA GLU A 215 -23.14 -5.64 -13.01
C GLU A 215 -22.15 -6.65 -12.45
N ILE A 216 -22.33 -7.02 -11.17
CA ILE A 216 -21.55 -8.04 -10.51
C ILE A 216 -22.46 -9.06 -9.83
N THR A 217 -22.20 -10.33 -10.11
CA THR A 217 -22.80 -11.49 -9.45
C THR A 217 -21.71 -12.29 -8.74
N GLU A 218 -22.09 -13.25 -7.94
CA GLU A 218 -21.14 -14.18 -7.30
C GLU A 218 -20.33 -14.94 -8.36
N ASP A 219 -20.97 -15.40 -9.43
CA ASP A 219 -20.31 -16.12 -10.52
C ASP A 219 -19.36 -15.22 -11.31
N SER A 220 -19.76 -13.98 -11.61
CA SER A 220 -18.88 -13.04 -12.31
C SER A 220 -17.67 -12.62 -11.44
N LEU A 221 -17.84 -12.49 -10.12
CA LEU A 221 -16.73 -12.26 -9.20
C LEU A 221 -15.75 -13.43 -9.20
N LEU A 222 -16.24 -14.66 -9.10
CA LEU A 222 -15.39 -15.84 -9.14
C LEU A 222 -14.70 -16.02 -10.50
N GLY A 223 -15.34 -15.59 -11.58
CA GLY A 223 -14.80 -15.59 -12.94
C GLY A 223 -13.69 -14.57 -13.18
N LEU A 224 -13.49 -13.59 -12.30
CA LEU A 224 -12.38 -12.62 -12.40
C LEU A 224 -11.01 -13.23 -12.08
N LYS A 225 -10.99 -14.36 -11.38
CA LYS A 225 -9.74 -15.03 -11.01
C LYS A 225 -8.94 -15.41 -12.24
N TYR A 226 -7.72 -14.91 -12.33
CA TYR A 226 -6.78 -15.32 -13.34
C TYR A 226 -6.24 -16.73 -13.04
N ASP A 227 -6.11 -17.53 -14.11
CA ASP A 227 -5.38 -18.78 -14.01
C ASP A 227 -3.88 -18.49 -13.79
N PRO A 228 -3.31 -18.93 -12.68
CA PRO A 228 -1.89 -18.78 -12.42
C PRO A 228 -0.97 -19.30 -13.54
N ALA A 229 -1.41 -20.34 -14.25
CA ALA A 229 -0.66 -20.89 -15.36
C ALA A 229 -0.62 -19.96 -16.59
N SER A 230 -1.53 -18.97 -16.68
CA SER A 230 -1.57 -17.99 -17.76
C SER A 230 -0.70 -16.75 -17.52
N ILE A 231 -0.15 -16.59 -16.32
CA ILE A 231 0.62 -15.40 -15.88
C ILE A 231 2.10 -15.77 -15.73
N TRP A 232 2.96 -14.98 -16.38
CA TRP A 232 4.40 -15.09 -16.22
C TRP A 232 4.91 -14.38 -14.97
N GLY A 233 4.32 -13.23 -14.66
CA GLY A 233 4.65 -12.42 -13.49
C GLY A 233 3.85 -11.13 -13.47
N TYR A 234 3.89 -10.45 -12.33
CA TYR A 234 3.36 -9.11 -12.12
C TYR A 234 4.48 -8.16 -11.78
N PHE A 235 4.44 -6.96 -12.33
CA PHE A 235 5.36 -5.87 -12.07
C PHE A 235 4.59 -4.61 -11.69
N GLU A 236 5.01 -3.96 -10.62
CA GLU A 236 4.46 -2.68 -10.21
C GLU A 236 5.59 -1.69 -9.94
N LEU A 237 5.51 -0.52 -10.56
CA LEU A 237 6.29 0.65 -10.18
C LEU A 237 5.45 1.50 -9.24
N HIS A 238 5.98 1.78 -8.05
CA HIS A 238 5.28 2.55 -7.04
C HIS A 238 6.19 3.62 -6.44
N ILE A 239 5.63 4.68 -5.88
CA ILE A 239 6.39 5.63 -5.07
C ILE A 239 6.90 4.95 -3.80
N GLU A 240 7.98 5.44 -3.20
CA GLU A 240 8.50 4.90 -1.94
C GLU A 240 7.55 5.11 -0.76
N GLN A 241 6.74 6.16 -0.79
CA GLN A 241 5.94 6.66 0.34
C GLN A 241 6.79 6.95 1.59
N GLY A 242 8.03 7.35 1.38
CA GLY A 242 8.99 7.62 2.44
C GLY A 242 10.21 8.39 1.92
N PRO A 243 11.09 8.87 2.80
CA PRO A 243 12.20 9.76 2.43
C PRO A 243 13.54 9.04 2.22
N VAL A 244 13.60 7.70 2.35
CA VAL A 244 14.89 6.99 2.47
C VAL A 244 15.66 7.00 1.15
N LEU A 245 14.99 6.69 0.03
CA LEU A 245 15.63 6.67 -1.29
C LEU A 245 16.11 8.06 -1.71
N GLU A 246 15.31 9.07 -1.44
CA GLU A 246 15.69 10.46 -1.68
C GLU A 246 16.93 10.84 -0.85
N TRP A 247 16.94 10.51 0.43
CA TRP A 247 18.05 10.80 1.35
C TRP A 247 19.35 10.10 0.96
N VAL A 248 19.28 8.84 0.49
CA VAL A 248 20.47 8.10 0.03
C VAL A 248 20.82 8.36 -1.43
N GLY A 249 19.96 9.07 -2.20
CA GLY A 249 20.19 9.45 -3.58
C GLY A 249 19.98 8.32 -4.60
N PHE A 250 19.19 7.28 -4.28
CA PHE A 250 18.86 6.23 -5.25
C PHE A 250 17.52 6.51 -5.92
N PRO A 251 17.49 6.52 -7.28
CA PRO A 251 16.23 6.76 -8.00
C PRO A 251 15.25 5.59 -7.97
N LEU A 252 15.73 4.38 -7.73
CA LEU A 252 14.94 3.13 -7.72
C LEU A 252 15.48 2.17 -6.67
N ALA A 253 14.60 1.38 -6.09
CA ALA A 253 14.92 0.24 -5.25
C ALA A 253 13.95 -0.90 -5.53
N VAL A 254 14.23 -2.07 -4.98
CA VAL A 254 13.34 -3.22 -5.06
C VAL A 254 12.93 -3.63 -3.66
N VAL A 255 11.62 -3.78 -3.41
CA VAL A 255 11.06 -4.16 -2.11
C VAL A 255 11.51 -5.58 -1.74
N LYS A 256 12.06 -5.77 -0.54
CA LYS A 256 12.44 -7.09 -0.03
C LYS A 256 11.26 -7.91 0.47
N GLY A 257 10.18 -7.24 0.82
CA GLY A 257 8.98 -7.84 1.39
C GLY A 257 8.03 -6.79 1.93
N ILE A 258 6.86 -7.23 2.37
CA ILE A 258 5.83 -6.38 2.97
C ILE A 258 5.92 -6.54 4.48
N ALA A 259 5.98 -5.40 5.21
CA ALA A 259 5.98 -5.41 6.65
C ALA A 259 4.64 -5.95 7.19
N GLY A 260 4.72 -6.94 8.07
CA GLY A 260 3.56 -7.38 8.83
C GLY A 260 3.07 -6.26 9.75
N GLN A 261 1.76 -6.16 9.95
CA GLN A 261 1.11 -5.09 10.70
C GLN A 261 0.37 -5.61 11.93
N THR A 262 0.47 -4.89 13.04
CA THR A 262 -0.36 -5.08 14.23
C THR A 262 -0.99 -3.75 14.62
N ARG A 263 -2.31 -3.69 14.60
CA ARG A 263 -3.07 -2.53 15.07
C ARG A 263 -3.67 -2.82 16.42
N MET A 264 -3.54 -1.84 17.34
CA MET A 264 -4.12 -1.94 18.68
C MET A 264 -4.90 -0.68 19.03
N LYS A 265 -5.88 -0.84 19.90
CA LYS A 265 -6.59 0.25 20.56
C LYS A 265 -6.27 0.17 22.05
N VAL A 266 -5.74 1.24 22.60
CA VAL A 266 -5.43 1.35 24.02
C VAL A 266 -6.43 2.30 24.66
N THR A 267 -7.14 1.82 25.68
CA THR A 267 -8.09 2.63 26.47
C THR A 267 -7.57 2.73 27.89
N VAL A 268 -7.28 3.95 28.33
CA VAL A 268 -6.81 4.27 29.68
C VAL A 268 -7.95 4.93 30.44
N ARG A 269 -8.35 4.39 31.60
CA ARG A 269 -9.40 4.93 32.46
C ARG A 269 -8.83 5.33 33.81
N GLY A 270 -9.17 6.53 34.25
CA GLY A 270 -8.76 7.09 35.54
C GLY A 270 -9.95 7.70 36.30
N SER A 271 -9.66 8.69 37.12
CA SER A 271 -10.68 9.42 37.89
C SER A 271 -10.87 10.83 37.32
N GLN A 272 -12.07 11.07 36.79
CA GLN A 272 -12.48 12.39 36.37
C GLN A 272 -12.52 13.36 37.58
N GLY A 273 -12.09 14.60 37.38
CA GLY A 273 -12.08 15.59 38.46
C GLY A 273 -11.90 17.01 37.96
N HIS A 274 -12.09 17.96 38.87
CA HIS A 274 -11.88 19.37 38.56
C HIS A 274 -10.37 19.69 38.49
N ALA A 275 -9.94 20.33 37.40
CA ALA A 275 -8.52 20.57 37.12
C ALA A 275 -7.84 21.48 38.17
N GLY A 276 -8.59 22.42 38.79
CA GLY A 276 -8.04 23.39 39.75
C GLY A 276 -8.14 22.99 41.21
N THR A 277 -8.88 21.94 41.58
CA THR A 277 -9.13 21.60 42.98
C THR A 277 -8.62 20.22 43.42
N VAL A 278 -8.36 19.30 42.48
CA VAL A 278 -7.80 17.98 42.80
C VAL A 278 -6.27 18.10 42.89
N PRO A 279 -5.68 17.85 44.09
CA PRO A 279 -4.22 17.90 44.27
C PRO A 279 -3.49 16.93 43.36
N MET A 280 -2.27 17.24 42.90
CA MET A 280 -1.51 16.40 41.98
C MET A 280 -1.26 14.98 42.51
N SER A 281 -0.98 14.85 43.80
CA SER A 281 -0.72 13.55 44.47
C SER A 281 -1.96 12.63 44.57
N MET A 282 -3.17 13.18 44.38
CA MET A 282 -4.43 12.41 44.48
C MET A 282 -5.02 12.09 43.09
N ARG A 283 -4.37 12.55 42.01
CA ARG A 283 -4.87 12.35 40.64
C ARG A 283 -4.61 10.93 40.17
N ARG A 284 -5.65 10.34 39.55
CA ARG A 284 -5.57 9.16 38.70
C ARG A 284 -5.83 9.63 37.28
N ASP A 285 -4.83 10.29 36.72
CA ASP A 285 -4.97 11.04 35.46
C ASP A 285 -4.65 10.14 34.26
N PRO A 286 -5.66 9.74 33.45
CA PRO A 286 -5.44 8.89 32.30
C PRO A 286 -4.71 9.60 31.15
N MET A 287 -4.77 10.94 31.08
CA MET A 287 -4.02 11.70 30.06
C MET A 287 -2.53 11.65 30.32
N ALA A 288 -2.12 11.87 31.57
CA ALA A 288 -0.71 11.76 31.96
C ALA A 288 -0.18 10.33 31.79
N ALA A 289 -1.03 9.32 32.06
CA ALA A 289 -0.68 7.93 31.80
C ALA A 289 -0.56 7.65 30.29
N ALA A 290 -1.51 8.07 29.47
CA ALA A 290 -1.48 7.89 28.03
C ALA A 290 -0.24 8.55 27.39
N ALA A 291 0.13 9.75 27.82
CA ALA A 291 1.34 10.41 27.36
C ALA A 291 2.61 9.56 27.65
N GLU A 292 2.72 8.98 28.85
CA GLU A 292 3.86 8.10 29.19
C GLU A 292 3.85 6.81 28.37
N LEU A 293 2.67 6.23 28.10
CA LEU A 293 2.54 5.05 27.23
C LEU A 293 2.96 5.34 25.78
N ILE A 294 2.64 6.53 25.27
CA ILE A 294 3.04 6.96 23.91
C ILE A 294 4.55 7.16 23.82
N VAL A 295 5.17 7.79 24.83
CA VAL A 295 6.63 7.94 24.90
C VAL A 295 7.33 6.59 25.05
N LEU A 296 6.77 5.66 25.81
CA LEU A 296 7.27 4.28 25.90
C LEU A 296 7.26 3.60 24.54
N LEU A 297 6.15 3.70 23.78
CA LEU A 297 6.04 3.13 22.45
C LEU A 297 7.13 3.68 21.52
N GLU A 298 7.31 4.99 21.49
CA GLU A 298 8.34 5.64 20.67
C GLU A 298 9.75 5.16 21.07
N SER A 299 10.04 5.10 22.36
CA SER A 299 11.33 4.66 22.88
C SER A 299 11.65 3.21 22.51
N LEU A 300 10.68 2.32 22.69
CA LEU A 300 10.83 0.90 22.35
C LEU A 300 11.05 0.72 20.83
N CYS A 301 10.32 1.46 20.00
CA CYS A 301 10.45 1.35 18.55
C CYS A 301 11.75 1.97 18.01
N LYS A 302 12.30 2.99 18.67
CA LYS A 302 13.61 3.55 18.34
C LYS A 302 14.77 2.67 18.81
N HIS A 303 14.61 1.97 19.94
CA HIS A 303 15.66 1.19 20.59
C HIS A 303 15.17 -0.21 21.00
N PRO A 304 14.71 -1.07 20.04
CA PRO A 304 14.12 -2.36 20.39
C PRO A 304 15.07 -3.29 21.14
N ARG A 305 16.38 -3.17 20.91
CA ARG A 305 17.40 -3.97 21.61
C ARG A 305 17.39 -3.75 23.12
N ASP A 306 17.19 -2.53 23.58
CA ASP A 306 17.22 -2.19 25.03
C ASP A 306 16.08 -2.85 25.80
N PHE A 307 14.99 -3.15 25.13
CA PHE A 307 13.79 -3.75 25.71
C PHE A 307 13.72 -5.28 25.54
N LEU A 308 14.27 -5.81 24.47
CA LEU A 308 14.09 -7.22 24.09
C LEU A 308 15.30 -8.12 24.42
N SER A 309 16.49 -7.54 24.60
CA SER A 309 17.73 -8.31 24.85
C SER A 309 17.70 -9.07 26.18
N SER A 310 17.01 -8.55 27.19
CA SER A 310 16.98 -9.14 28.55
C SER A 310 16.02 -10.32 28.70
N GLY A 311 15.14 -10.57 27.74
CA GLY A 311 14.05 -11.56 27.82
C GLY A 311 14.29 -12.90 27.15
N GLY A 312 15.38 -13.06 26.39
CA GLY A 312 15.71 -14.32 25.69
C GLY A 312 14.73 -14.68 24.55
N ASN A 313 13.77 -13.82 24.22
CA ASN A 313 12.69 -14.10 23.26
C ASN A 313 13.05 -13.81 21.79
N CYS A 314 14.16 -13.11 21.54
CA CYS A 314 14.62 -12.77 20.20
C CYS A 314 16.09 -13.15 20.02
N ASN A 315 16.39 -13.77 18.86
CA ASN A 315 17.78 -13.99 18.46
C ASN A 315 18.39 -12.69 17.87
N GLU A 316 19.71 -12.68 17.66
CA GLU A 316 20.41 -11.49 17.14
C GLU A 316 19.91 -11.07 15.75
N GLN A 317 19.57 -12.01 14.86
CA GLN A 317 19.06 -11.74 13.54
C GLN A 317 17.67 -11.04 13.59
N THR A 318 16.79 -11.48 14.50
CA THR A 318 15.49 -10.81 14.75
C THR A 318 15.69 -9.40 15.30
N LEU A 319 16.61 -9.20 16.23
CA LEU A 319 16.91 -7.86 16.79
C LEU A 319 17.51 -6.91 15.75
N GLU A 320 18.36 -7.41 14.85
CA GLU A 320 18.88 -6.64 13.72
C GLU A 320 17.76 -6.27 12.74
N SER A 321 16.89 -7.21 12.38
CA SER A 321 15.72 -6.96 11.54
C SER A 321 14.80 -5.90 12.14
N LEU A 322 14.49 -5.99 13.45
CA LEU A 322 13.69 -4.99 14.14
C LEU A 322 14.34 -3.61 14.14
N SER A 323 15.65 -3.55 14.39
CA SER A 323 16.39 -2.27 14.42
C SER A 323 16.33 -1.51 13.08
N THR A 324 16.08 -2.20 11.97
CA THR A 324 16.05 -1.60 10.63
C THR A 324 14.65 -1.48 10.02
N SER A 325 13.67 -2.25 10.51
CA SER A 325 12.34 -2.34 9.89
C SER A 325 11.17 -2.00 10.80
N LEU A 326 11.40 -1.86 12.12
CA LEU A 326 10.33 -1.58 13.06
C LEU A 326 9.90 -0.11 12.97
N VAL A 327 8.61 0.10 12.70
CA VAL A 327 7.98 1.43 12.75
C VAL A 327 6.71 1.37 13.56
N CYS A 328 6.46 2.44 14.34
CA CYS A 328 5.31 2.54 15.21
C CYS A 328 4.69 3.93 15.15
N THR A 329 3.37 3.98 15.12
CA THR A 329 2.62 5.23 15.03
C THR A 329 1.44 5.23 15.98
N VAL A 330 1.21 6.37 16.65
CA VAL A 330 -0.06 6.71 17.28
C VAL A 330 -0.79 7.67 16.35
N GLY A 331 -1.76 7.16 15.61
CA GLY A 331 -2.46 7.93 14.57
C GLY A 331 -3.72 8.66 15.07
N GLU A 332 -4.25 8.26 16.21
CA GLU A 332 -5.47 8.83 16.79
C GLU A 332 -5.37 8.85 18.30
N ILE A 333 -5.80 9.95 18.91
CA ILE A 333 -6.00 10.08 20.35
C ILE A 333 -7.30 10.82 20.63
N SER A 334 -8.10 10.33 21.57
CA SER A 334 -9.35 10.96 22.02
C SER A 334 -9.50 10.93 23.53
N THR A 335 -10.21 11.90 24.09
CA THR A 335 -10.42 12.06 25.53
C THR A 335 -11.89 12.23 25.87
N TRP A 336 -12.26 11.80 27.09
CA TRP A 336 -13.62 11.99 27.61
C TRP A 336 -13.61 12.43 29.09
N PRO A 337 -14.36 13.48 29.47
CA PRO A 337 -14.87 14.54 28.60
C PRO A 337 -13.70 15.40 28.08
N SER A 338 -13.84 15.95 26.88
CA SER A 338 -12.81 16.81 26.26
C SER A 338 -13.05 18.27 26.71
N ALA A 339 -12.61 18.62 27.92
CA ALA A 339 -12.76 19.96 28.48
C ALA A 339 -11.48 20.40 29.19
N SER A 340 -11.06 21.65 28.99
CA SER A 340 -9.78 22.19 29.49
C SER A 340 -9.67 22.29 31.00
N ASN A 341 -10.80 22.38 31.70
CA ASN A 341 -10.88 22.52 33.16
C ASN A 341 -11.25 21.21 33.87
N VAL A 342 -11.17 20.07 33.19
CA VAL A 342 -11.53 18.75 33.72
C VAL A 342 -10.38 17.78 33.52
N ILE A 343 -9.99 17.05 34.58
CA ILE A 343 -9.14 15.86 34.46
C ILE A 343 -9.99 14.80 33.74
N PRO A 344 -9.59 14.27 32.57
CA PRO A 344 -10.42 13.33 31.84
C PRO A 344 -10.66 12.03 32.64
N GLY A 345 -11.81 11.40 32.41
CA GLY A 345 -12.10 10.08 32.95
C GLY A 345 -11.54 8.96 32.11
N GLN A 346 -11.36 9.20 30.81
CA GLN A 346 -10.87 8.24 29.85
C GLN A 346 -10.06 8.90 28.72
N VAL A 347 -9.01 8.21 28.29
CA VAL A 347 -8.24 8.50 27.08
C VAL A 347 -8.17 7.23 26.25
N THR A 348 -8.36 7.37 24.95
CA THR A 348 -8.24 6.26 23.98
C THR A 348 -7.28 6.68 22.89
N PHE A 349 -6.34 5.80 22.52
CA PHE A 349 -5.46 6.03 21.38
C PHE A 349 -5.24 4.73 20.58
N THR A 350 -4.85 4.88 19.32
CA THR A 350 -4.53 3.76 18.43
C THR A 350 -3.03 3.59 18.29
N VAL A 351 -2.58 2.35 18.12
CA VAL A 351 -1.19 2.00 17.81
C VAL A 351 -1.19 1.22 16.50
N ASP A 352 -0.40 1.65 15.52
CA ASP A 352 -0.04 0.90 14.32
C ASP A 352 1.44 0.53 14.44
N LEU A 353 1.75 -0.77 14.47
CA LEU A 353 3.09 -1.32 14.61
C LEU A 353 3.38 -2.22 13.42
N ARG A 354 4.47 -1.95 12.71
CA ARG A 354 4.87 -2.70 11.51
C ARG A 354 6.32 -3.15 11.61
N ALA A 355 6.59 -4.39 11.19
CA ALA A 355 7.93 -4.94 11.06
C ALA A 355 7.94 -6.07 10.00
N ILE A 356 9.09 -6.27 9.35
CA ILE A 356 9.28 -7.35 8.37
C ILE A 356 9.30 -8.72 9.06
N ASP A 357 9.91 -8.79 10.25
CA ASP A 357 9.98 -10.03 11.03
C ASP A 357 8.72 -10.19 11.92
N ASP A 358 7.93 -11.21 11.64
CA ASP A 358 6.68 -11.47 12.38
C ASP A 358 6.94 -11.90 13.82
N VAL A 359 8.00 -12.69 14.08
CA VAL A 359 8.35 -13.16 15.43
C VAL A 359 8.80 -11.97 16.27
N GLY A 360 9.64 -11.12 15.72
CA GLY A 360 10.09 -9.89 16.36
C GLY A 360 8.93 -8.94 16.62
N ARG A 361 8.01 -8.77 15.65
CA ARG A 361 6.83 -7.93 15.83
C ARG A 361 5.95 -8.41 17.01
N GLU A 362 5.71 -9.71 17.11
CA GLU A 362 4.95 -10.29 18.23
C GLU A 362 5.68 -10.11 19.57
N ALA A 363 7.00 -10.25 19.61
CA ALA A 363 7.80 -10.01 20.80
C ALA A 363 7.71 -8.54 21.26
N VAL A 364 7.78 -7.59 20.32
CA VAL A 364 7.56 -6.16 20.57
C VAL A 364 6.18 -5.90 21.17
N VAL A 365 5.13 -6.46 20.58
CA VAL A 365 3.75 -6.29 21.09
C VAL A 365 3.59 -6.84 22.49
N TYR A 366 4.19 -7.99 22.77
CA TYR A 366 4.17 -8.60 24.10
C TYR A 366 4.88 -7.72 25.14
N GLU A 367 6.11 -7.29 24.86
CA GLU A 367 6.88 -6.46 25.78
C GLU A 367 6.24 -5.09 25.99
N LEU A 368 5.78 -4.44 24.91
CA LEU A 368 5.05 -3.19 24.97
C LEU A 368 3.82 -3.31 25.90
N SER A 369 3.03 -4.36 25.72
CA SER A 369 1.84 -4.58 26.56
C SER A 369 2.19 -4.75 28.02
N ASN A 370 3.23 -5.53 28.34
CA ASN A 370 3.71 -5.72 29.70
C ASN A 370 4.17 -4.40 30.36
N GLN A 371 4.95 -3.60 29.64
CA GLN A 371 5.41 -2.31 30.14
C GLN A 371 4.26 -1.31 30.32
N MET A 372 3.28 -1.32 29.37
CA MET A 372 2.09 -0.49 29.49
C MET A 372 1.29 -0.81 30.75
N TYR A 373 1.06 -2.08 31.05
CA TYR A 373 0.37 -2.46 32.28
C TYR A 373 1.11 -2.02 33.55
N LYS A 374 2.45 -2.15 33.59
CA LYS A 374 3.26 -1.66 34.74
C LYS A 374 3.11 -0.15 34.93
N ILE A 375 3.07 0.63 33.86
CA ILE A 375 2.84 2.08 33.94
C ILE A 375 1.43 2.37 34.46
N CYS A 376 0.42 1.67 33.96
CA CYS A 376 -0.96 1.85 34.38
C CYS A 376 -1.14 1.56 35.89
N ASP A 377 -0.56 0.47 36.38
CA ASP A 377 -0.57 0.12 37.81
C ASP A 377 0.10 1.18 38.65
N ARG A 378 1.32 1.63 38.28
CA ARG A 378 2.06 2.68 39.00
C ARG A 378 1.27 4.00 39.08
N ARG A 379 0.51 4.33 38.00
CA ARG A 379 -0.32 5.54 37.92
C ARG A 379 -1.72 5.33 38.49
N SER A 380 -2.03 4.15 39.01
CA SER A 380 -3.34 3.80 39.56
C SER A 380 -4.50 4.05 38.57
N VAL A 381 -4.27 3.78 37.29
CA VAL A 381 -5.26 3.83 36.22
C VAL A 381 -5.50 2.43 35.65
N SER A 382 -6.65 2.21 35.04
CA SER A 382 -6.97 0.96 34.35
C SER A 382 -6.64 1.07 32.86
N CYS A 383 -5.97 0.06 32.30
CA CYS A 383 -5.63 0.01 30.89
C CYS A 383 -6.24 -1.23 30.23
N ILE A 384 -6.84 -1.04 29.06
CA ILE A 384 -7.34 -2.11 28.20
C ILE A 384 -6.63 -1.98 26.86
N ILE A 385 -5.96 -3.06 26.43
CA ILE A 385 -5.25 -3.15 25.15
C ILE A 385 -5.96 -4.16 24.29
N GLU A 386 -6.59 -3.70 23.21
CA GLU A 386 -7.35 -4.53 22.29
C GLU A 386 -6.64 -4.57 20.94
N ARG A 387 -6.29 -5.77 20.45
CA ARG A 387 -5.85 -5.92 19.07
C ARG A 387 -7.03 -5.75 18.13
N LYS A 388 -6.91 -4.87 17.15
CA LYS A 388 -7.86 -4.83 16.05
C LYS A 388 -7.56 -6.03 15.15
N VAL A 389 -8.44 -7.01 15.16
CA VAL A 389 -8.39 -8.10 14.18
C VAL A 389 -8.89 -7.52 12.87
N GLY A 390 -8.03 -7.52 11.83
CA GLY A 390 -8.48 -7.18 10.47
C GLY A 390 -9.66 -8.06 10.06
N ARG A 391 -10.58 -7.54 9.27
CA ARG A 391 -11.77 -8.29 8.79
C ARG A 391 -11.42 -9.49 7.90
N PHE A 392 -10.15 -9.61 7.47
CA PHE A 392 -9.66 -10.75 6.70
C PHE A 392 -9.07 -11.84 7.60
N PRO A 393 -9.30 -13.14 7.30
CA PRO A 393 -8.75 -14.24 8.06
C PRO A 393 -7.22 -14.20 8.12
N LYS A 394 -6.64 -14.67 9.25
CA LYS A 394 -5.17 -14.75 9.45
C LYS A 394 -4.39 -15.50 8.35
N HIS A 395 -5.06 -16.21 7.46
CA HIS A 395 -4.47 -16.83 6.28
C HIS A 395 -4.03 -15.83 5.20
N PHE A 396 -4.52 -14.61 5.21
CA PHE A 396 -4.11 -13.57 4.28
C PHE A 396 -2.63 -13.20 4.45
N ALA A 397 -2.18 -13.06 5.70
CA ALA A 397 -0.79 -12.68 6.00
C ALA A 397 0.24 -13.79 5.69
N LYS A 398 -0.18 -15.07 5.67
CA LYS A 398 0.71 -16.20 5.38
C LYS A 398 0.93 -16.49 3.89
N HIS A 399 0.13 -15.89 3.02
CA HIS A 399 0.23 -16.09 1.57
C HIS A 399 1.00 -14.96 0.87
N PHE A 400 1.40 -13.93 1.61
CA PHE A 400 2.12 -12.76 1.13
C PHE A 400 3.54 -12.60 1.73
N ALA A 401 4.07 -13.62 2.39
CA ALA A 401 5.45 -13.66 2.90
C ALA A 401 6.31 -14.60 2.04
#